data_0f00464f348c3e6fb8c75a3afdc5e2b4
#
_entry.id   0f00464f348c3e6fb8c75a3afdc5e2b4
#
_cell.length_a   1.000
_cell.length_b   1.000
_cell.length_c   1.000
_cell.angle_alpha   90.00
_cell.angle_beta   90.00
_cell.angle_gamma   90.00
#
_symmetry.space_group_name_H-M   'P 1'
#
loop_
_entity.id
_entity.type
_entity.pdbx_description
1 polymer ?
#
loop_
_entity_poly.entity_id
_entity_poly.type
_entity_poly.pdbx_seq_one_letter_code
_entity_poly.pdbx_strand_id
1 'polypeptide(L)'
;MKLPVSVCILFTAVGMAQTPAPPVTQGLKPDTVIAEYDNGKKLTYGELEAFLNGLSPQIRANAMRDHKRLVEQYVLMKKLNEMAEKDKLDEKSPYKEMMNSYRMSILMNAEVQKVASEFPVRVEEQQAYYDQHKTQFEQVTIKIIHISFSSSPSGAADSKKHLSEDEAKAKAEQLVKEAKAGTDFVKLVKENSDDESTKAKNGDLSFSRAESANLPEAIRTVALALKPGEVSEPVRQPNGFYIFRGESVSAKPFAEVKDQIFTEMQRVKMTAWMENTTKGLNIKPESDQFFSAPPTQSAAPSLRAPKAN
;
A
#
# COMPACT_ATOMS: atom_id res chain seq x y z
N MET A 1 -13.64 41.42 27.44
CA MET A 1 -14.26 40.22 26.86
C MET A 1 -13.15 39.36 26.27
N LYS A 2 -12.70 38.33 26.99
CA LYS A 2 -11.54 37.49 26.61
C LYS A 2 -12.02 36.38 25.71
N LEU A 3 -11.56 36.36 24.45
CA LEU A 3 -11.73 35.25 23.53
C LEU A 3 -10.65 34.18 23.80
N PRO A 4 -10.99 32.92 23.90
CA PRO A 4 -9.98 31.87 24.01
C PRO A 4 -9.40 31.59 22.61
N VAL A 5 -8.09 31.79 22.48
CA VAL A 5 -7.31 31.35 21.32
C VAL A 5 -7.09 29.85 21.47
N SER A 6 -7.94 29.06 20.83
CA SER A 6 -7.72 27.61 20.67
C SER A 6 -6.99 27.38 19.36
N VAL A 7 -5.65 27.33 19.42
CA VAL A 7 -4.81 26.91 18.30
C VAL A 7 -4.69 25.40 18.37
N CYS A 8 -5.63 24.69 17.73
CA CYS A 8 -5.47 23.26 17.43
C CYS A 8 -5.15 23.09 15.95
N ILE A 9 -3.85 22.97 15.62
CA ILE A 9 -3.40 22.46 14.34
C ILE A 9 -3.34 20.93 14.46
N LEU A 10 -4.45 20.27 14.15
CA LEU A 10 -4.51 18.83 13.97
C LEU A 10 -5.00 18.56 12.55
N PHE A 11 -4.06 18.34 11.62
CA PHE A 11 -4.34 17.71 10.35
C PHE A 11 -4.25 16.19 10.52
N THR A 12 -5.35 15.55 10.92
CA THR A 12 -5.49 14.10 10.82
C THR A 12 -5.96 13.72 9.43
N ALA A 13 -5.17 12.92 8.75
CA ALA A 13 -5.52 12.34 7.46
C ALA A 13 -6.57 11.23 7.66
N VAL A 14 -7.77 11.43 7.13
CA VAL A 14 -8.73 10.35 6.86
C VAL A 14 -8.95 10.31 5.36
N GLY A 15 -8.54 9.21 4.75
CA GLY A 15 -8.67 8.99 3.31
C GLY A 15 -10.11 8.64 2.92
N MET A 16 -10.66 9.38 1.94
CA MET A 16 -11.69 8.90 1.00
C MET A 16 -11.43 9.57 -0.34
N ALA A 17 -11.32 8.74 -1.38
CA ALA A 17 -11.15 9.18 -2.75
C ALA A 17 -12.40 9.92 -3.22
N GLN A 18 -12.28 11.24 -3.39
CA GLN A 18 -13.25 12.06 -4.12
C GLN A 18 -12.50 12.80 -5.22
N THR A 19 -13.04 12.76 -6.43
CA THR A 19 -12.61 13.53 -7.59
C THR A 19 -12.48 15.01 -7.22
N PRO A 20 -11.35 15.67 -7.54
CA PRO A 20 -11.18 17.08 -7.22
C PRO A 20 -12.19 17.92 -8.02
N ALA A 21 -12.98 18.72 -7.31
CA ALA A 21 -13.76 19.79 -7.94
C ALA A 21 -12.81 20.78 -8.64
N PRO A 22 -13.18 21.32 -9.81
CA PRO A 22 -12.34 22.28 -10.52
C PRO A 22 -12.07 23.51 -9.64
N PRO A 23 -10.86 24.08 -9.68
CA PRO A 23 -10.50 25.21 -8.84
C PRO A 23 -11.35 26.44 -9.20
N VAL A 24 -12.01 27.02 -8.22
CA VAL A 24 -12.86 28.23 -8.32
C VAL A 24 -12.05 29.48 -8.74
N THR A 25 -10.75 29.33 -8.92
CA THR A 25 -9.79 30.40 -9.22
C THR A 25 -9.37 30.46 -10.70
N GLN A 26 -10.10 29.81 -11.61
CA GLN A 26 -9.83 29.91 -13.04
C GLN A 26 -10.00 31.36 -13.49
N GLY A 27 -8.86 32.06 -13.75
CA GLY A 27 -8.84 33.37 -14.34
C GLY A 27 -8.19 34.50 -13.53
N LEU A 28 -7.78 34.23 -12.26
CA LEU A 28 -7.02 35.23 -11.51
C LEU A 28 -5.56 35.28 -12.01
N LYS A 29 -5.07 36.50 -12.25
CA LYS A 29 -3.65 36.67 -12.58
C LYS A 29 -2.78 36.61 -11.32
N PRO A 30 -1.51 36.22 -11.40
CA PRO A 30 -0.62 36.14 -10.24
C PRO A 30 -0.46 37.45 -9.47
N ASP A 31 -0.54 38.59 -10.15
CA ASP A 31 -0.43 39.94 -9.61
C ASP A 31 -1.73 40.48 -8.97
N THR A 32 -2.82 39.71 -9.09
CA THR A 32 -4.11 40.11 -8.49
C THR A 32 -3.98 40.19 -6.95
N VAL A 33 -4.26 41.37 -6.40
CA VAL A 33 -4.31 41.59 -4.95
C VAL A 33 -5.58 40.96 -4.41
N ILE A 34 -5.43 39.98 -3.50
CA ILE A 34 -6.54 39.21 -2.89
C ILE A 34 -6.83 39.62 -1.45
N ALA A 35 -5.88 40.27 -0.78
CA ALA A 35 -6.07 40.82 0.56
C ALA A 35 -5.08 41.98 0.84
N GLU A 36 -5.46 42.84 1.78
CA GLU A 36 -4.59 43.83 2.39
C GLU A 36 -4.49 43.56 3.90
N TYR A 37 -3.29 43.62 4.46
CA TYR A 37 -3.03 43.34 5.86
C TYR A 37 -1.89 44.20 6.42
N ASP A 38 -1.73 44.23 7.74
CA ASP A 38 -0.59 44.84 8.46
C ASP A 38 -0.24 46.26 7.97
N ASN A 39 -1.25 47.16 7.93
CA ASN A 39 -1.13 48.56 7.52
C ASN A 39 -0.71 48.79 6.04
N GLY A 40 -1.34 48.09 5.14
CA GLY A 40 -1.20 48.31 3.69
C GLY A 40 -0.32 47.32 2.95
N LYS A 41 0.20 46.29 3.61
CA LYS A 41 0.83 45.17 2.91
C LYS A 41 -0.21 44.42 2.07
N LYS A 42 0.14 44.11 0.84
CA LYS A 42 -0.75 43.42 -0.10
C LYS A 42 -0.34 41.96 -0.23
N LEU A 43 -1.35 41.07 -0.17
CA LEU A 43 -1.21 39.67 -0.53
C LEU A 43 -1.69 39.50 -1.95
N THR A 44 -0.86 38.93 -2.82
CA THR A 44 -1.26 38.59 -4.19
C THR A 44 -1.70 37.12 -4.30
N TYR A 45 -2.49 36.84 -5.34
CA TYR A 45 -2.88 35.48 -5.67
C TYR A 45 -1.65 34.58 -5.92
N GLY A 46 -0.65 35.09 -6.64
CA GLY A 46 0.58 34.35 -6.95
C GLY A 46 1.38 33.94 -5.71
N GLU A 47 1.44 34.81 -4.68
CA GLU A 47 2.09 34.43 -3.40
C GLU A 47 1.34 33.29 -2.69
N LEU A 48 0.00 33.37 -2.63
CA LEU A 48 -0.81 32.31 -2.04
C LEU A 48 -0.74 31.01 -2.85
N GLU A 49 -0.76 31.11 -4.18
CA GLU A 49 -0.63 29.95 -5.08
C GLU A 49 0.71 29.25 -4.93
N ALA A 50 1.81 30.00 -4.84
CA ALA A 50 3.14 29.46 -4.60
C ALA A 50 3.19 28.66 -3.28
N PHE A 51 2.60 29.19 -2.21
CA PHE A 51 2.46 28.46 -0.95
C PHE A 51 1.64 27.19 -1.11
N LEU A 52 0.48 27.26 -1.75
CA LEU A 52 -0.40 26.12 -1.99
C LEU A 52 0.27 25.03 -2.84
N ASN A 53 1.13 25.41 -3.78
CA ASN A 53 1.89 24.46 -4.61
C ASN A 53 2.93 23.67 -3.82
N GLY A 54 3.38 24.20 -2.68
CA GLY A 54 4.24 23.49 -1.73
C GLY A 54 3.50 22.48 -0.85
N LEU A 55 2.16 22.45 -0.87
CA LEU A 55 1.36 21.53 -0.07
C LEU A 55 1.03 20.25 -0.83
N SER A 56 0.79 19.15 -0.09
CA SER A 56 0.25 17.94 -0.70
C SER A 56 -1.15 18.18 -1.30
N PRO A 57 -1.56 17.46 -2.37
CA PRO A 57 -2.86 17.66 -3.02
C PRO A 57 -4.05 17.60 -2.05
N GLN A 58 -3.98 16.71 -1.07
CA GLN A 58 -5.04 16.54 -0.06
C GLN A 58 -5.14 17.77 0.87
N ILE A 59 -4.00 18.27 1.35
CA ILE A 59 -3.96 19.45 2.24
C ILE A 59 -4.40 20.67 1.45
N ARG A 60 -3.94 20.85 0.21
CA ARG A 60 -4.35 21.93 -0.69
C ARG A 60 -5.86 21.91 -0.92
N ALA A 61 -6.45 20.76 -1.24
CA ALA A 61 -7.89 20.66 -1.45
C ALA A 61 -8.70 21.01 -0.21
N ASN A 62 -8.23 20.62 0.99
CA ASN A 62 -8.88 20.99 2.24
C ASN A 62 -8.77 22.49 2.54
N ALA A 63 -7.58 23.08 2.34
CA ALA A 63 -7.34 24.52 2.55
C ALA A 63 -8.23 25.37 1.64
N MET A 64 -8.45 24.94 0.40
CA MET A 64 -9.26 25.65 -0.61
C MET A 64 -10.78 25.60 -0.35
N ARG A 65 -11.25 24.89 0.66
CA ARG A 65 -12.69 24.84 1.00
C ARG A 65 -13.22 26.13 1.62
N ASP A 66 -12.34 26.91 2.25
CA ASP A 66 -12.66 28.17 2.90
C ASP A 66 -11.56 29.19 2.60
N HIS A 67 -11.75 29.97 1.53
CA HIS A 67 -10.78 30.94 1.06
C HIS A 67 -10.49 32.06 2.09
N LYS A 68 -11.51 32.49 2.84
CA LYS A 68 -11.32 33.51 3.87
C LYS A 68 -10.39 33.02 4.98
N ARG A 69 -10.70 31.85 5.52
CA ARG A 69 -9.90 31.22 6.56
C ARG A 69 -8.48 30.88 6.07
N LEU A 70 -8.34 30.44 4.82
CA LEU A 70 -7.05 30.17 4.19
C LEU A 70 -6.18 31.43 4.17
N VAL A 71 -6.74 32.57 3.69
CA VAL A 71 -6.01 33.85 3.66
C VAL A 71 -5.64 34.32 5.05
N GLU A 72 -6.55 34.28 6.02
CA GLU A 72 -6.28 34.64 7.42
C GLU A 72 -5.15 33.80 8.03
N GLN A 73 -5.19 32.49 7.82
CA GLN A 73 -4.14 31.58 8.33
C GLN A 73 -2.80 31.82 7.64
N TYR A 74 -2.78 32.03 6.34
CA TYR A 74 -1.56 32.30 5.59
C TYR A 74 -0.91 33.61 6.02
N VAL A 75 -1.70 34.69 6.17
CA VAL A 75 -1.20 35.99 6.65
C VAL A 75 -0.65 35.88 8.07
N LEU A 76 -1.35 35.18 8.98
CA LEU A 76 -0.84 34.92 10.33
C LEU A 76 0.48 34.15 10.30
N MET A 77 0.59 33.14 9.48
CA MET A 77 1.82 32.36 9.33
C MET A 77 2.98 33.21 8.81
N LYS A 78 2.73 34.07 7.79
CA LYS A 78 3.73 35.06 7.32
C LYS A 78 4.20 35.97 8.45
N LYS A 79 3.29 36.48 9.25
CA LYS A 79 3.61 37.37 10.36
C LYS A 79 4.46 36.68 11.42
N LEU A 80 4.10 35.48 11.81
CA LEU A 80 4.88 34.69 12.77
C LEU A 80 6.27 34.34 12.24
N ASN A 81 6.37 34.02 10.94
CA ASN A 81 7.66 33.78 10.28
C ASN A 81 8.56 35.03 10.31
N GLU A 82 8.03 36.21 9.94
CA GLU A 82 8.75 37.49 10.02
C GLU A 82 9.28 37.77 11.46
N MET A 83 8.48 37.44 12.47
CA MET A 83 8.91 37.58 13.87
C MET A 83 10.02 36.62 14.24
N ALA A 84 9.90 35.37 13.82
CA ALA A 84 10.90 34.33 14.06
C ALA A 84 12.25 34.67 13.39
N GLU A 85 12.21 35.14 12.14
CA GLU A 85 13.42 35.60 11.42
C GLU A 85 14.06 36.82 12.08
N LYS A 86 13.26 37.81 12.54
CA LYS A 86 13.75 38.94 13.30
C LYS A 86 14.49 38.53 14.60
N ASP A 87 13.99 37.48 15.25
CA ASP A 87 14.58 36.92 16.46
C ASP A 87 15.70 35.90 16.16
N LYS A 88 16.02 35.69 14.87
CA LYS A 88 17.04 34.77 14.35
C LYS A 88 16.84 33.35 14.85
N LEU A 89 15.58 32.89 14.92
CA LEU A 89 15.29 31.55 15.38
C LEU A 89 15.76 30.50 14.37
N ASP A 90 15.81 30.81 13.09
CA ASP A 90 16.35 30.01 12.00
C ASP A 90 17.86 29.70 12.15
N GLU A 91 18.62 30.56 12.87
CA GLU A 91 20.04 30.36 13.15
C GLU A 91 20.29 29.57 14.45
N LYS A 92 19.26 29.36 15.28
CA LYS A 92 19.34 28.74 16.61
C LYS A 92 19.00 27.25 16.59
N SER A 93 19.72 26.47 17.41
CA SER A 93 19.34 25.08 17.72
C SER A 93 18.04 25.05 18.55
N PRO A 94 17.12 24.10 18.32
CA PRO A 94 17.21 22.98 17.34
C PRO A 94 16.66 23.32 15.95
N TYR A 95 16.17 24.54 15.72
CA TYR A 95 15.44 24.91 14.50
C TYR A 95 16.32 24.86 13.25
N LYS A 96 17.58 25.31 13.38
CA LYS A 96 18.57 25.26 12.30
C LYS A 96 18.78 23.83 11.81
N GLU A 97 18.97 22.89 12.73
CA GLU A 97 19.18 21.47 12.41
C GLU A 97 17.93 20.84 11.79
N MET A 98 16.76 21.21 12.31
CA MET A 98 15.47 20.76 11.75
C MET A 98 15.29 21.23 10.32
N MET A 99 15.53 22.52 10.03
CA MET A 99 15.43 23.06 8.66
C MET A 99 16.41 22.37 7.71
N ASN A 100 17.66 22.13 8.15
CA ASN A 100 18.64 21.39 7.35
C ASN A 100 18.19 19.96 7.05
N SER A 101 17.63 19.25 8.04
CA SER A 101 17.07 17.92 7.86
C SER A 101 15.89 17.91 6.87
N TYR A 102 14.95 18.84 7.01
CA TYR A 102 13.82 18.95 6.07
C TYR A 102 14.29 19.29 4.66
N ARG A 103 15.23 20.23 4.51
CA ARG A 103 15.83 20.56 3.22
C ARG A 103 16.47 19.33 2.56
N MET A 104 17.26 18.57 3.32
CA MET A 104 17.87 17.33 2.84
C MET A 104 16.82 16.33 2.36
N SER A 105 15.77 16.10 3.15
CA SER A 105 14.67 15.20 2.81
C SER A 105 13.92 15.63 1.55
N ILE A 106 13.64 16.93 1.41
CA ILE A 106 12.96 17.47 0.22
C ILE A 106 13.82 17.25 -1.03
N LEU A 107 15.11 17.58 -0.97
CA LEU A 107 16.03 17.44 -2.11
C LEU A 107 16.26 15.96 -2.48
N MET A 108 16.38 15.08 -1.50
CA MET A 108 16.46 13.64 -1.72
C MET A 108 15.23 13.11 -2.46
N ASN A 109 14.03 13.47 -1.98
CA ASN A 109 12.79 13.07 -2.63
C ASN A 109 12.65 13.66 -4.04
N ALA A 110 13.06 14.91 -4.23
CA ALA A 110 13.05 15.55 -5.55
C ALA A 110 13.98 14.84 -6.54
N GLU A 111 15.17 14.43 -6.12
CA GLU A 111 16.11 13.69 -6.98
C GLU A 111 15.54 12.29 -7.32
N VAL A 112 14.97 11.58 -6.35
CA VAL A 112 14.30 10.28 -6.58
C VAL A 112 13.17 10.42 -7.60
N GLN A 113 12.33 11.47 -7.49
CA GLN A 113 11.24 11.71 -8.43
C GLN A 113 11.74 12.09 -9.83
N LYS A 114 12.77 12.93 -9.91
CA LYS A 114 13.41 13.29 -11.16
C LYS A 114 13.91 12.04 -11.87
N VAL A 115 14.70 11.21 -11.18
CA VAL A 115 15.25 9.97 -11.74
C VAL A 115 14.13 9.02 -12.16
N ALA A 116 13.06 8.88 -11.37
CA ALA A 116 11.90 8.07 -11.74
C ALA A 116 11.24 8.54 -13.04
N SER A 117 11.20 9.87 -13.29
CA SER A 117 10.67 10.44 -14.52
C SER A 117 11.60 10.25 -15.73
N GLU A 118 12.90 10.08 -15.49
CA GLU A 118 13.92 9.85 -16.52
C GLU A 118 14.00 8.38 -16.97
N PHE A 119 13.27 7.46 -16.31
CA PHE A 119 13.17 6.06 -16.73
C PHE A 119 11.95 5.81 -17.62
N PRO A 120 11.98 6.16 -18.91
CA PRO A 120 10.87 5.83 -19.79
C PRO A 120 10.77 4.30 -19.92
N VAL A 121 9.55 3.80 -19.75
CA VAL A 121 9.20 2.41 -20.02
C VAL A 121 8.36 2.40 -21.29
N ARG A 122 8.98 2.09 -22.43
CA ARG A 122 8.30 2.08 -23.72
C ARG A 122 7.37 0.88 -23.85
N VAL A 123 6.33 0.99 -24.65
CA VAL A 123 5.37 -0.09 -24.86
C VAL A 123 6.05 -1.34 -25.43
N GLU A 124 7.03 -1.17 -26.30
CA GLU A 124 7.80 -2.25 -26.89
C GLU A 124 8.63 -3.01 -25.83
N GLU A 125 9.20 -2.28 -24.86
CA GLU A 125 9.90 -2.89 -23.72
C GLU A 125 8.96 -3.66 -22.81
N GLN A 126 7.75 -3.14 -22.60
CA GLN A 126 6.71 -3.81 -21.82
C GLN A 126 6.24 -5.10 -22.50
N GLN A 127 6.04 -5.06 -23.82
CA GLN A 127 5.66 -6.25 -24.58
C GLN A 127 6.77 -7.30 -24.52
N ALA A 128 8.04 -6.91 -24.72
CA ALA A 128 9.18 -7.82 -24.61
C ALA A 128 9.28 -8.45 -23.20
N TYR A 129 9.05 -7.64 -22.16
CA TYR A 129 8.99 -8.13 -20.78
C TYR A 129 7.88 -9.14 -20.58
N TYR A 130 6.68 -8.84 -21.08
CA TYR A 130 5.55 -9.77 -21.03
C TYR A 130 5.86 -11.10 -21.70
N ASP A 131 6.44 -11.07 -22.91
CA ASP A 131 6.74 -12.28 -23.68
C ASP A 131 7.80 -13.16 -23.00
N GLN A 132 8.78 -12.53 -22.34
CA GLN A 132 9.82 -13.23 -21.56
C GLN A 132 9.30 -13.78 -20.22
N HIS A 133 8.28 -13.14 -19.63
CA HIS A 133 7.76 -13.47 -18.30
C HIS A 133 6.30 -13.94 -18.33
N LYS A 134 5.83 -14.44 -19.47
CA LYS A 134 4.42 -14.78 -19.71
C LYS A 134 3.83 -15.70 -18.62
N THR A 135 4.63 -16.62 -18.10
CA THR A 135 4.21 -17.52 -17.03
C THR A 135 3.88 -16.81 -15.71
N GLN A 136 4.47 -15.63 -15.44
CA GLN A 136 4.14 -14.84 -14.23
C GLN A 136 2.73 -14.26 -14.30
N PHE A 137 2.22 -14.06 -15.50
CA PHE A 137 0.88 -13.52 -15.78
C PHE A 137 -0.17 -14.61 -16.00
N GLU A 138 0.18 -15.88 -15.79
CA GLU A 138 -0.78 -16.97 -15.84
C GLU A 138 -1.78 -16.84 -14.70
N GLN A 139 -3.05 -16.99 -15.07
CA GLN A 139 -4.14 -17.19 -14.15
C GLN A 139 -4.44 -18.69 -14.11
N VAL A 140 -4.41 -19.24 -12.90
CA VAL A 140 -4.74 -20.63 -12.61
C VAL A 140 -6.14 -20.66 -12.04
N THR A 141 -7.02 -21.44 -12.63
CA THR A 141 -8.35 -21.71 -12.12
C THR A 141 -8.43 -23.18 -11.70
N ILE A 142 -8.85 -23.41 -10.48
CA ILE A 142 -9.05 -24.73 -9.88
C ILE A 142 -10.44 -24.79 -9.24
N LYS A 143 -10.92 -26.00 -8.98
CA LYS A 143 -12.04 -26.23 -8.07
C LYS A 143 -11.53 -26.87 -6.78
N ILE A 144 -12.22 -26.59 -5.67
CA ILE A 144 -11.82 -27.01 -4.34
C ILE A 144 -12.96 -27.72 -3.64
N ILE A 145 -12.65 -28.81 -2.96
CA ILE A 145 -13.49 -29.42 -1.91
C ILE A 145 -12.68 -29.31 -0.61
N HIS A 146 -13.27 -28.79 0.44
CA HIS A 146 -12.71 -28.73 1.78
C HIS A 146 -13.51 -29.64 2.72
N ILE A 147 -12.83 -30.56 3.39
CA ILE A 147 -13.40 -31.42 4.41
C ILE A 147 -12.76 -31.07 5.74
N SER A 148 -13.51 -30.41 6.59
CA SER A 148 -13.02 -29.96 7.90
C SER A 148 -12.95 -31.11 8.92
N PHE A 149 -12.00 -31.01 9.87
CA PHE A 149 -11.96 -31.87 11.05
C PHE A 149 -11.71 -31.04 12.29
N SER A 150 -12.07 -31.59 13.45
CA SER A 150 -11.76 -31.00 14.74
C SER A 150 -10.90 -31.96 15.57
N SER A 151 -9.79 -31.44 16.12
CA SER A 151 -8.93 -32.19 17.02
C SER A 151 -9.42 -32.19 18.48
N SER A 152 -10.47 -31.44 18.81
CA SER A 152 -11.09 -31.43 20.15
C SER A 152 -12.33 -32.33 20.19
N PRO A 153 -12.41 -33.25 21.17
CA PRO A 153 -13.67 -33.96 21.39
C PRO A 153 -14.74 -32.95 21.82
N SER A 154 -15.85 -32.99 21.10
CA SER A 154 -16.98 -32.08 21.20
C SER A 154 -17.48 -31.89 22.65
N GLY A 155 -17.13 -30.76 23.25
CA GLY A 155 -17.84 -30.23 24.42
C GLY A 155 -18.93 -29.28 23.95
N ALA A 156 -20.18 -29.72 24.08
CA ALA A 156 -21.43 -28.96 24.13
C ALA A 156 -21.57 -27.67 23.29
N ALA A 157 -22.49 -27.70 22.33
CA ALA A 157 -23.33 -26.64 21.80
C ALA A 157 -23.31 -26.34 20.30
N ASP A 158 -22.59 -27.09 19.46
CA ASP A 158 -22.77 -26.95 18.02
C ASP A 158 -23.32 -28.23 17.40
N SER A 159 -24.49 -28.17 16.79
CA SER A 159 -25.26 -29.31 16.28
C SER A 159 -24.70 -29.94 14.98
N LYS A 160 -23.50 -29.54 14.53
CA LYS A 160 -22.77 -30.18 13.44
C LYS A 160 -21.77 -31.20 14.00
N LYS A 161 -21.98 -32.47 13.67
CA LYS A 161 -21.02 -33.55 13.98
C LYS A 161 -19.70 -33.25 13.26
N HIS A 162 -18.71 -32.78 14.00
CA HIS A 162 -17.37 -32.58 13.45
C HIS A 162 -16.71 -33.94 13.26
N LEU A 163 -16.13 -34.16 12.07
CA LEU A 163 -15.35 -35.35 11.78
C LEU A 163 -14.05 -35.35 12.58
N SER A 164 -13.60 -36.52 13.00
CA SER A 164 -12.20 -36.72 13.42
C SER A 164 -11.27 -36.58 12.20
N GLU A 165 -9.98 -36.43 12.44
CA GLU A 165 -8.99 -36.35 11.37
C GLU A 165 -9.03 -37.59 10.47
N ASP A 166 -9.14 -38.81 11.06
CA ASP A 166 -9.18 -40.06 10.31
C ASP A 166 -10.47 -40.19 9.47
N GLU A 167 -11.62 -39.81 10.04
CA GLU A 167 -12.89 -39.80 9.29
C GLU A 167 -12.87 -38.80 8.13
N ALA A 168 -12.31 -37.59 8.35
CA ALA A 168 -12.17 -36.59 7.31
C ALA A 168 -11.21 -37.02 6.20
N LYS A 169 -10.12 -37.69 6.56
CA LYS A 169 -9.16 -38.30 5.63
C LYS A 169 -9.83 -39.38 4.78
N ALA A 170 -10.51 -40.32 5.41
CA ALA A 170 -11.22 -41.40 4.71
C ALA A 170 -12.29 -40.87 3.73
N LYS A 171 -13.06 -39.83 4.18
CA LYS A 171 -14.02 -39.14 3.33
C LYS A 171 -13.35 -38.44 2.14
N ALA A 172 -12.23 -37.74 2.38
CA ALA A 172 -11.50 -37.07 1.31
C ALA A 172 -10.93 -38.07 0.28
N GLU A 173 -10.38 -39.20 0.72
CA GLU A 173 -9.89 -40.28 -0.17
C GLU A 173 -11.02 -40.92 -0.97
N GLN A 174 -12.22 -41.09 -0.40
CA GLN A 174 -13.38 -41.56 -1.11
C GLN A 174 -13.80 -40.60 -2.21
N LEU A 175 -13.89 -39.27 -1.89
CA LEU A 175 -14.24 -38.23 -2.86
C LEU A 175 -13.24 -38.15 -4.01
N VAL A 176 -11.95 -38.33 -3.74
CA VAL A 176 -10.93 -38.42 -4.81
C VAL A 176 -11.19 -39.61 -5.74
N LYS A 177 -11.52 -40.76 -5.19
CA LYS A 177 -11.86 -41.95 -6.01
C LYS A 177 -13.09 -41.71 -6.87
N GLU A 178 -14.15 -41.12 -6.32
CA GLU A 178 -15.37 -40.79 -7.04
C GLU A 178 -15.10 -39.76 -8.15
N ALA A 179 -14.33 -38.72 -7.87
CA ALA A 179 -13.96 -37.69 -8.85
C ALA A 179 -13.10 -38.28 -9.98
N LYS A 180 -12.12 -39.14 -9.66
CA LYS A 180 -11.29 -39.83 -10.66
C LYS A 180 -12.07 -40.85 -11.45
N ALA A 181 -13.16 -41.42 -10.91
CA ALA A 181 -14.09 -42.32 -11.62
C ALA A 181 -15.07 -41.56 -12.55
N GLY A 182 -15.01 -40.20 -12.58
CA GLY A 182 -15.80 -39.38 -13.49
C GLY A 182 -17.08 -38.80 -12.88
N THR A 183 -17.26 -38.88 -11.57
CA THR A 183 -18.36 -38.18 -10.90
C THR A 183 -18.18 -36.66 -11.06
N ASP A 184 -19.28 -35.94 -11.30
CA ASP A 184 -19.27 -34.49 -11.47
C ASP A 184 -18.70 -33.82 -10.22
N PHE A 185 -17.55 -33.16 -10.37
CA PHE A 185 -16.84 -32.50 -9.30
C PHE A 185 -17.66 -31.37 -8.66
N VAL A 186 -18.45 -30.63 -9.43
CA VAL A 186 -19.34 -29.59 -8.91
C VAL A 186 -20.43 -30.20 -8.01
N LYS A 187 -20.94 -31.35 -8.34
CA LYS A 187 -21.88 -32.10 -7.48
C LYS A 187 -21.20 -32.46 -6.17
N LEU A 188 -19.97 -33.01 -6.23
CA LEU A 188 -19.20 -33.37 -5.03
C LEU A 188 -18.92 -32.15 -4.15
N VAL A 189 -18.59 -31.01 -4.75
CA VAL A 189 -18.42 -29.74 -4.02
C VAL A 189 -19.70 -29.37 -3.25
N LYS A 190 -20.83 -29.34 -3.93
CA LYS A 190 -22.12 -28.92 -3.34
C LYS A 190 -22.59 -29.83 -2.21
N GLU A 191 -22.32 -31.12 -2.33
CA GLU A 191 -22.77 -32.11 -1.35
C GLU A 191 -21.83 -32.26 -0.16
N ASN A 192 -20.53 -32.01 -0.36
CA ASN A 192 -19.51 -32.43 0.61
C ASN A 192 -18.59 -31.30 1.12
N SER A 193 -18.42 -30.19 0.38
CA SER A 193 -17.49 -29.14 0.83
C SER A 193 -18.01 -28.38 2.04
N ASP A 194 -17.14 -28.17 3.03
CA ASP A 194 -17.42 -27.38 4.22
C ASP A 194 -17.02 -25.88 4.05
N ASP A 195 -16.34 -25.53 2.96
CA ASP A 195 -16.04 -24.14 2.65
C ASP A 195 -17.19 -23.48 1.87
N GLU A 196 -18.06 -22.79 2.59
CA GLU A 196 -19.22 -22.12 2.01
C GLU A 196 -18.83 -21.04 0.98
N SER A 197 -17.65 -20.43 1.10
CA SER A 197 -17.21 -19.34 0.23
C SER A 197 -16.91 -19.84 -1.20
N THR A 198 -16.23 -20.96 -1.34
CA THR A 198 -15.98 -21.61 -2.63
C THR A 198 -17.16 -22.45 -3.09
N LYS A 199 -17.87 -23.09 -2.17
CA LYS A 199 -19.09 -23.86 -2.45
C LYS A 199 -20.14 -23.05 -3.18
N ALA A 200 -20.38 -21.80 -2.74
CA ALA A 200 -21.30 -20.86 -3.40
C ALA A 200 -20.91 -20.53 -4.85
N LYS A 201 -19.64 -20.73 -5.19
CA LYS A 201 -19.06 -20.53 -6.53
C LYS A 201 -18.78 -21.85 -7.25
N ASN A 202 -19.46 -22.94 -6.89
CA ASN A 202 -19.26 -24.29 -7.45
C ASN A 202 -17.82 -24.82 -7.24
N GLY A 203 -17.14 -24.38 -6.20
CA GLY A 203 -15.77 -24.71 -5.86
C GLY A 203 -14.71 -23.85 -6.54
N ASP A 204 -15.08 -22.91 -7.39
CA ASP A 204 -14.13 -22.13 -8.19
C ASP A 204 -13.23 -21.23 -7.31
N LEU A 205 -11.95 -21.35 -7.55
CA LEU A 205 -10.90 -20.46 -7.07
C LEU A 205 -9.96 -20.12 -8.23
N SER A 206 -9.83 -18.83 -8.52
CA SER A 206 -8.89 -18.33 -9.51
C SER A 206 -7.87 -17.40 -8.85
N PHE A 207 -6.61 -17.58 -9.21
CA PHE A 207 -5.50 -16.74 -8.72
C PHE A 207 -4.43 -16.61 -9.78
N SER A 208 -3.69 -15.51 -9.80
CA SER A 208 -2.50 -15.38 -10.62
C SER A 208 -1.35 -16.20 -10.03
N ARG A 209 -0.40 -16.64 -10.87
CA ARG A 209 0.78 -17.35 -10.40
C ARG A 209 1.56 -16.53 -9.36
N ALA A 210 1.61 -15.21 -9.50
CA ALA A 210 2.22 -14.31 -8.52
C ALA A 210 1.47 -14.32 -7.17
N GLU A 211 0.12 -14.28 -7.20
CA GLU A 211 -0.72 -14.34 -5.98
C GLU A 211 -0.62 -15.68 -5.26
N SER A 212 -0.23 -16.74 -5.99
CA SER A 212 -0.03 -18.07 -5.39
C SER A 212 1.01 -18.08 -4.26
N ALA A 213 1.92 -17.09 -4.20
CA ALA A 213 2.87 -16.93 -3.10
C ALA A 213 2.19 -16.73 -1.73
N ASN A 214 0.95 -16.26 -1.73
CA ASN A 214 0.15 -16.06 -0.50
C ASN A 214 -0.56 -17.35 -0.03
N LEU A 215 -0.54 -18.40 -0.84
CA LEU A 215 -1.12 -19.69 -0.47
C LEU A 215 -0.14 -20.52 0.38
N PRO A 216 -0.64 -21.35 1.31
CA PRO A 216 0.18 -22.35 1.98
C PRO A 216 0.97 -23.18 0.98
N GLU A 217 2.22 -23.48 1.26
CA GLU A 217 3.14 -24.16 0.31
C GLU A 217 2.58 -25.47 -0.24
N ALA A 218 1.99 -26.29 0.63
CA ALA A 218 1.41 -27.58 0.22
C ALA A 218 0.25 -27.39 -0.79
N ILE A 219 -0.58 -26.37 -0.59
CA ILE A 219 -1.69 -26.04 -1.52
C ILE A 219 -1.12 -25.49 -2.83
N ARG A 220 -0.19 -24.54 -2.73
CA ARG A 220 0.44 -23.92 -3.91
C ARG A 220 1.11 -24.95 -4.81
N THR A 221 1.91 -25.85 -4.23
CA THR A 221 2.63 -26.88 -4.98
C THR A 221 1.67 -27.74 -5.78
N VAL A 222 0.59 -28.23 -5.14
CA VAL A 222 -0.40 -29.07 -5.80
C VAL A 222 -1.20 -28.29 -6.84
N ALA A 223 -1.75 -27.13 -6.47
CA ALA A 223 -2.60 -26.35 -7.36
C ALA A 223 -1.90 -25.90 -8.64
N LEU A 224 -0.59 -25.58 -8.57
CA LEU A 224 0.21 -25.17 -9.73
C LEU A 224 0.66 -26.33 -10.62
N ALA A 225 0.64 -27.58 -10.12
CA ALA A 225 1.06 -28.77 -10.86
C ALA A 225 -0.10 -29.44 -11.62
N LEU A 226 -1.35 -29.18 -11.21
CA LEU A 226 -2.52 -29.82 -11.81
C LEU A 226 -2.76 -29.36 -13.24
N LYS A 227 -2.97 -30.34 -14.13
CA LYS A 227 -3.44 -30.10 -15.47
C LYS A 227 -4.98 -29.99 -15.51
N PRO A 228 -5.55 -29.32 -16.52
CA PRO A 228 -7.00 -29.29 -16.70
C PRO A 228 -7.63 -30.70 -16.64
N GLY A 229 -8.64 -30.85 -15.79
CA GLY A 229 -9.34 -32.12 -15.53
C GLY A 229 -8.66 -33.04 -14.52
N GLU A 230 -7.42 -32.77 -14.11
CA GLU A 230 -6.69 -33.59 -13.14
C GLU A 230 -7.18 -33.32 -11.72
N VAL A 231 -7.34 -34.40 -10.92
CA VAL A 231 -7.77 -34.33 -9.52
C VAL A 231 -6.58 -34.72 -8.61
N SER A 232 -6.33 -33.88 -7.61
CA SER A 232 -5.25 -34.10 -6.63
C SER A 232 -5.55 -35.27 -5.67
N GLU A 233 -4.55 -35.77 -5.00
CA GLU A 233 -4.72 -36.45 -3.73
C GLU A 233 -5.17 -35.46 -2.64
N PRO A 234 -5.72 -35.95 -1.49
CA PRO A 234 -6.10 -35.07 -0.39
C PRO A 234 -4.90 -34.35 0.19
N VAL A 235 -4.94 -33.02 0.25
CA VAL A 235 -3.88 -32.17 0.84
C VAL A 235 -4.27 -31.80 2.26
N ARG A 236 -3.51 -32.31 3.23
CA ARG A 236 -3.75 -32.00 4.65
C ARG A 236 -3.35 -30.56 4.99
N GLN A 237 -4.23 -29.86 5.70
CA GLN A 237 -3.99 -28.58 6.34
C GLN A 237 -4.42 -28.65 7.82
N PRO A 238 -4.04 -27.67 8.67
CA PRO A 238 -4.45 -27.68 10.07
C PRO A 238 -5.96 -27.69 10.33
N ASN A 239 -6.75 -27.20 9.37
CA ASN A 239 -8.21 -27.05 9.46
C ASN A 239 -9.00 -28.09 8.66
N GLY A 240 -8.35 -29.05 7.97
CA GLY A 240 -9.04 -30.03 7.15
C GLY A 240 -8.18 -30.59 6.02
N PHE A 241 -8.86 -31.38 5.18
CA PHE A 241 -8.29 -31.91 3.93
C PHE A 241 -8.89 -31.14 2.74
N TYR A 242 -8.03 -30.82 1.79
CA TYR A 242 -8.38 -30.12 0.55
C TYR A 242 -8.16 -31.04 -0.64
N ILE A 243 -9.13 -31.07 -1.54
CA ILE A 243 -9.06 -31.79 -2.83
C ILE A 243 -9.20 -30.75 -3.92
N PHE A 244 -8.30 -30.77 -4.87
CA PHE A 244 -8.28 -29.82 -5.97
C PHE A 244 -8.55 -30.51 -7.31
N ARG A 245 -9.25 -29.82 -8.22
CA ARG A 245 -9.30 -30.17 -9.64
C ARG A 245 -8.80 -29.01 -10.46
N GLY A 246 -7.87 -29.25 -11.37
CA GLY A 246 -7.42 -28.28 -12.35
C GLY A 246 -8.54 -27.96 -13.36
N GLU A 247 -8.80 -26.66 -13.62
CA GLU A 247 -9.78 -26.25 -14.62
C GLU A 247 -9.10 -25.62 -15.83
N SER A 248 -8.28 -24.60 -15.62
CA SER A 248 -7.57 -23.92 -16.69
C SER A 248 -6.31 -23.21 -16.20
N VAL A 249 -5.35 -23.08 -17.12
CA VAL A 249 -4.19 -22.20 -16.95
C VAL A 249 -4.09 -21.38 -18.22
N SER A 250 -4.19 -20.06 -18.11
CA SER A 250 -4.10 -19.14 -19.25
C SER A 250 -3.38 -17.86 -18.85
N ALA A 251 -2.48 -17.37 -19.71
CA ALA A 251 -1.87 -16.07 -19.50
C ALA A 251 -2.90 -14.96 -19.74
N LYS A 252 -2.96 -14.00 -18.82
CA LYS A 252 -3.73 -12.77 -19.04
C LYS A 252 -3.20 -12.04 -20.28
N PRO A 253 -4.06 -11.49 -21.14
CA PRO A 253 -3.62 -10.71 -22.28
C PRO A 253 -2.73 -9.53 -21.85
N PHE A 254 -1.74 -9.19 -22.68
CA PHE A 254 -0.83 -8.05 -22.40
C PHE A 254 -1.59 -6.76 -22.04
N ALA A 255 -2.69 -6.48 -22.74
CA ALA A 255 -3.50 -5.28 -22.49
C ALA A 255 -4.04 -5.19 -21.05
N GLU A 256 -4.31 -6.33 -20.40
CA GLU A 256 -4.83 -6.38 -19.02
C GLU A 256 -3.73 -6.22 -17.96
N VAL A 257 -2.48 -6.55 -18.31
CA VAL A 257 -1.34 -6.53 -17.37
C VAL A 257 -0.34 -5.41 -17.67
N LYS A 258 -0.60 -4.60 -18.69
CA LYS A 258 0.30 -3.54 -19.15
C LYS A 258 0.71 -2.57 -18.03
N ASP A 259 -0.25 -2.10 -17.24
CA ASP A 259 0.02 -1.14 -16.17
C ASP A 259 0.80 -1.79 -15.00
N GLN A 260 0.53 -3.07 -14.74
CA GLN A 260 1.30 -3.85 -13.77
C GLN A 260 2.75 -4.01 -14.22
N ILE A 261 2.96 -4.35 -15.51
CA ILE A 261 4.29 -4.47 -16.11
C ILE A 261 5.03 -3.14 -16.06
N PHE A 262 4.36 -2.05 -16.42
CA PHE A 262 4.94 -0.70 -16.35
C PHE A 262 5.46 -0.39 -14.94
N THR A 263 4.63 -0.61 -13.92
CA THR A 263 4.98 -0.38 -12.51
C THR A 263 6.17 -1.25 -12.07
N GLU A 264 6.16 -2.53 -12.43
CA GLU A 264 7.23 -3.47 -12.10
C GLU A 264 8.55 -3.07 -12.77
N MET A 265 8.53 -2.70 -14.05
CA MET A 265 9.72 -2.26 -14.77
C MET A 265 10.29 -0.96 -14.19
N GLN A 266 9.43 0.00 -13.81
CA GLN A 266 9.89 1.20 -13.12
C GLN A 266 10.53 0.86 -11.78
N ARG A 267 9.92 -0.04 -10.99
CA ARG A 267 10.45 -0.50 -9.72
C ARG A 267 11.83 -1.15 -9.89
N VAL A 268 12.01 -2.02 -10.88
CA VAL A 268 13.29 -2.68 -11.16
C VAL A 268 14.37 -1.65 -11.54
N LYS A 269 14.06 -0.70 -12.43
CA LYS A 269 14.99 0.36 -12.83
C LYS A 269 15.39 1.23 -11.63
N MET A 270 14.44 1.61 -10.79
CA MET A 270 14.69 2.39 -9.58
C MET A 270 15.55 1.62 -8.57
N THR A 271 15.25 0.34 -8.34
CA THR A 271 16.05 -0.50 -7.44
C THR A 271 17.50 -0.59 -7.93
N ALA A 272 17.71 -0.84 -9.20
CA ALA A 272 19.08 -0.89 -9.79
C ALA A 272 19.81 0.45 -9.64
N TRP A 273 19.13 1.56 -9.84
CA TRP A 273 19.71 2.89 -9.63
C TRP A 273 20.11 3.13 -8.18
N MET A 274 19.23 2.79 -7.22
CA MET A 274 19.53 2.92 -5.79
C MET A 274 20.71 2.04 -5.37
N GLU A 275 20.77 0.79 -5.84
CA GLU A 275 21.88 -0.11 -5.56
C GLU A 275 23.20 0.42 -6.11
N ASN A 276 23.22 0.93 -7.36
CA ASN A 276 24.41 1.50 -7.94
C ASN A 276 24.88 2.76 -7.20
N THR A 277 23.94 3.62 -6.82
CA THR A 277 24.22 4.81 -6.00
C THR A 277 24.84 4.42 -4.66
N THR A 278 24.24 3.42 -3.97
CA THR A 278 24.71 2.92 -2.68
C THR A 278 26.09 2.27 -2.78
N LYS A 279 26.34 1.45 -3.80
CA LYS A 279 27.66 0.82 -4.03
C LYS A 279 28.76 1.86 -4.23
N GLY A 280 28.44 3.00 -4.85
CA GLY A 280 29.40 4.11 -5.05
C GLY A 280 29.80 4.84 -3.76
N LEU A 281 29.04 4.70 -2.67
CA LEU A 281 29.30 5.46 -1.42
C LEU A 281 30.52 4.97 -0.65
N ASN A 282 30.99 3.73 -0.83
CA ASN A 282 32.17 3.16 -0.15
C ASN A 282 32.20 3.43 1.37
N ILE A 283 31.08 3.26 2.04
CA ILE A 283 30.95 3.56 3.48
C ILE A 283 31.85 2.64 4.29
N LYS A 284 32.76 3.23 5.06
CA LYS A 284 33.65 2.52 5.99
C LYS A 284 33.27 2.91 7.42
N PRO A 285 32.83 1.98 8.25
CA PRO A 285 32.63 2.24 9.69
C PRO A 285 33.98 2.58 10.35
N GLU A 286 34.06 3.69 11.10
CA GLU A 286 35.27 4.11 11.78
C GLU A 286 35.15 4.13 13.31
N SER A 287 33.95 4.00 13.86
CA SER A 287 33.72 4.05 15.31
C SER A 287 32.97 2.79 15.78
N ASP A 288 33.72 1.82 16.35
CA ASP A 288 33.15 0.63 16.95
C ASP A 288 32.13 0.97 18.05
N GLN A 289 32.41 2.01 18.83
CA GLN A 289 31.52 2.46 19.90
C GLN A 289 30.16 2.91 19.38
N PHE A 290 30.13 3.60 18.23
CA PHE A 290 28.89 4.06 17.63
C PHE A 290 28.10 2.89 17.02
N PHE A 291 28.76 1.98 16.33
CA PHE A 291 28.11 0.87 15.61
C PHE A 291 27.71 -0.31 16.53
N SER A 292 28.36 -0.45 17.70
CA SER A 292 28.00 -1.47 18.71
C SER A 292 27.01 -0.97 19.77
N ALA A 293 26.69 0.33 19.78
CA ALA A 293 25.69 0.87 20.71
C ALA A 293 24.32 0.22 20.46
N PRO A 294 23.61 -0.20 21.52
CA PRO A 294 22.25 -0.72 21.36
C PRO A 294 21.33 0.40 20.82
N PRO A 295 20.31 0.04 20.00
CA PRO A 295 19.39 1.01 19.45
C PRO A 295 18.74 1.78 20.61
N THR A 296 18.98 3.09 20.66
CA THR A 296 18.32 3.97 21.62
C THR A 296 16.83 3.97 21.32
N GLN A 297 16.00 3.51 22.27
CA GLN A 297 14.57 3.76 22.20
C GLN A 297 14.38 5.28 22.16
N SER A 298 13.92 5.79 21.03
CA SER A 298 13.58 7.20 20.86
C SER A 298 12.48 7.56 21.85
N ALA A 299 12.86 8.16 22.98
CA ALA A 299 11.89 8.89 23.77
C ALA A 299 11.38 10.04 22.87
N ALA A 300 10.09 10.03 22.55
CA ALA A 300 9.47 11.15 21.85
C ALA A 300 9.84 12.45 22.56
N PRO A 301 10.33 13.49 21.86
CA PRO A 301 10.68 14.75 22.50
C PRO A 301 9.44 15.30 23.20
N SER A 302 9.44 15.28 24.52
CA SER A 302 8.43 16.00 25.31
C SER A 302 8.68 17.48 25.08
N LEU A 303 7.80 18.14 24.34
CA LEU A 303 7.73 19.60 24.27
C LEU A 303 7.37 20.13 25.67
N ARG A 304 8.36 20.26 26.52
CA ARG A 304 8.20 21.00 27.76
C ARG A 304 8.13 22.50 27.39
N ALA A 305 6.96 23.08 27.59
CA ALA A 305 6.79 24.52 27.52
C ALA A 305 7.83 25.21 28.45
N PRO A 306 8.47 26.30 28.01
CA PRO A 306 9.39 27.04 28.86
C PRO A 306 8.62 27.54 30.09
N LYS A 307 9.18 27.33 31.29
CA LYS A 307 8.67 27.94 32.52
C LYS A 307 8.81 29.44 32.35
N ALA A 308 7.67 30.15 32.43
CA ALA A 308 7.66 31.58 32.58
C ALA A 308 8.31 31.94 33.93
N ASN A 309 9.36 32.75 33.90
CA ASN A 309 9.88 33.50 35.03
C ASN A 309 9.13 34.81 35.13
#